data_d58a17faf05a8f971f0450348e3ff772
#
_entry.id   d58a17faf05a8f971f0450348e3ff772
#
_cell.length_a   1.000
_cell.length_b   1.000
_cell.length_c   1.000
_cell.angle_alpha   90.00
_cell.angle_beta   90.00
_cell.angle_gamma   90.00
#
_symmetry.space_group_name_H-M   'P 1'
#
loop_
_entity.id
_entity.type
_entity.pdbx_description
1 polymer ?
#
loop_
_entity_poly.entity_id
_entity_poly.type
_entity_poly.pdbx_seq_one_letter_code
_entity_poly.pdbx_strand_id
1 'polypeptide(L)'
;MTVKSRLLEILEKEKGETLSGEKLAEELHCTRAAIWKAVKSLREEGYMIEAGPNKGYMLVKANDRLSVEAIRPFLSFPEVYIKVYQEVDSTNRAAKAAAVNGEAGHGSFVLAGCQTEGRGRRGRSFYSPQDAGIYLSVILEPKGSLQESLLLTAEAAVAVYRAVKKITGVELDIKWVNDLYHNGKKVCGILTEAVTDFESGNIEFAVVGIGLNIFE
;
A
#
# COMPACT_ATOMS: atom_id res chain seq x y z
N MET A 1 -18.81 3.98 -1.46
CA MET A 1 -18.14 3.95 -0.15
C MET A 1 -19.15 4.00 0.98
N THR A 2 -18.93 3.23 2.06
CA THR A 2 -19.79 3.22 3.25
C THR A 2 -19.44 4.36 4.21
N VAL A 3 -20.35 4.70 5.14
CA VAL A 3 -20.04 5.66 6.24
C VAL A 3 -18.82 5.19 7.04
N LYS A 4 -18.69 3.88 7.28
CA LYS A 4 -17.55 3.28 7.99
C LYS A 4 -16.22 3.53 7.28
N SER A 5 -16.14 3.25 5.96
CA SER A 5 -14.91 3.48 5.18
C SER A 5 -14.53 4.97 5.15
N ARG A 6 -15.48 5.87 4.91
CA ARG A 6 -15.22 7.31 4.90
C ARG A 6 -14.79 7.84 6.27
N LEU A 7 -15.42 7.34 7.34
CA LEU A 7 -15.02 7.66 8.70
C LEU A 7 -13.57 7.23 8.97
N LEU A 8 -13.21 6.02 8.56
CA LEU A 8 -11.85 5.50 8.76
C LEU A 8 -10.81 6.33 7.98
N GLU A 9 -11.10 6.73 6.74
CA GLU A 9 -10.22 7.61 5.98
C GLU A 9 -9.96 8.95 6.69
N ILE A 10 -11.00 9.56 7.28
CA ILE A 10 -10.85 10.79 8.05
C ILE A 10 -9.99 10.54 9.31
N LEU A 11 -10.27 9.46 10.04
CA LEU A 11 -9.52 9.11 11.25
C LEU A 11 -8.05 8.78 10.96
N GLU A 12 -7.75 8.15 9.82
CA GLU A 12 -6.37 7.87 9.39
C GLU A 12 -5.62 9.15 8.98
N LYS A 13 -6.31 10.08 8.31
CA LYS A 13 -5.74 11.37 7.93
C LYS A 13 -5.40 12.23 9.15
N GLU A 14 -6.29 12.25 10.14
CA GLU A 14 -6.17 13.01 11.38
C GLU A 14 -5.71 12.13 12.56
N LYS A 15 -4.88 11.14 12.29
CA LYS A 15 -4.44 10.14 13.26
C LYS A 15 -3.74 10.76 14.48
N GLY A 16 -4.26 10.45 15.65
CA GLY A 16 -3.80 11.02 16.90
C GLY A 16 -4.51 12.31 17.30
N GLU A 17 -5.39 12.84 16.44
CA GLU A 17 -6.22 14.01 16.77
C GLU A 17 -7.63 13.56 17.20
N THR A 18 -8.22 14.30 18.12
CA THR A 18 -9.57 14.02 18.60
C THR A 18 -10.61 14.75 17.79
N LEU A 19 -11.49 14.00 17.13
CA LEU A 19 -12.53 14.52 16.25
C LEU A 19 -13.90 14.45 16.93
N SER A 20 -14.66 15.55 16.90
CA SER A 20 -16.02 15.61 17.42
C SER A 20 -16.96 14.70 16.63
N GLY A 21 -17.74 13.87 17.33
CA GLY A 21 -18.76 13.02 16.69
C GLY A 21 -19.84 13.81 15.96
N GLU A 22 -20.10 15.08 16.35
CA GLU A 22 -21.01 15.98 15.64
C GLU A 22 -20.42 16.45 14.33
N LYS A 23 -19.17 16.96 14.34
CA LYS A 23 -18.46 17.35 13.12
C LYS A 23 -18.34 16.19 12.12
N LEU A 24 -18.01 14.99 12.60
CA LEU A 24 -17.95 13.79 11.76
C LEU A 24 -19.30 13.44 11.16
N ALA A 25 -20.40 13.60 11.90
CA ALA A 25 -21.74 13.35 11.39
C ALA A 25 -22.15 14.38 10.31
N GLU A 26 -21.81 15.66 10.52
CA GLU A 26 -22.02 16.72 9.52
C GLU A 26 -21.22 16.48 8.25
N GLU A 27 -19.90 16.24 8.36
CA GLU A 27 -18.99 16.02 7.23
C GLU A 27 -19.38 14.79 6.40
N LEU A 28 -19.82 13.72 7.08
CA LEU A 28 -20.24 12.47 6.43
C LEU A 28 -21.73 12.47 6.02
N HIS A 29 -22.46 13.56 6.26
CA HIS A 29 -23.90 13.68 5.99
C HIS A 29 -24.70 12.50 6.59
N CYS A 30 -24.45 12.18 7.85
CA CYS A 30 -25.10 11.07 8.54
C CYS A 30 -25.46 11.43 10.01
N THR A 31 -26.09 10.51 10.73
CA THR A 31 -26.44 10.74 12.12
C THR A 31 -25.29 10.39 13.07
N ARG A 32 -25.25 11.00 14.26
CA ARG A 32 -24.30 10.64 15.33
C ARG A 32 -24.40 9.15 15.72
N ALA A 33 -25.60 8.56 15.65
CA ALA A 33 -25.80 7.13 15.86
C ALA A 33 -25.13 6.27 14.78
N ALA A 34 -25.09 6.74 13.53
CA ALA A 34 -24.35 6.06 12.45
C ALA A 34 -22.83 6.11 12.69
N ILE A 35 -22.29 7.26 13.15
CA ILE A 35 -20.88 7.39 13.55
C ILE A 35 -20.56 6.41 14.68
N TRP A 36 -21.38 6.37 15.72
CA TRP A 36 -21.16 5.44 16.84
C TRP A 36 -21.14 3.97 16.39
N LYS A 37 -22.09 3.56 15.52
CA LYS A 37 -22.11 2.21 14.96
C LYS A 37 -20.86 1.91 14.13
N ALA A 38 -20.42 2.86 13.30
CA ALA A 38 -19.20 2.72 12.51
C ALA A 38 -17.96 2.56 13.39
N VAL A 39 -17.80 3.40 14.42
CA VAL A 39 -16.70 3.28 15.40
C VAL A 39 -16.74 1.93 16.11
N LYS A 40 -17.93 1.47 16.53
CA LYS A 40 -18.07 0.16 17.17
C LYS A 40 -17.59 -0.96 16.25
N SER A 41 -18.03 -0.96 14.99
CA SER A 41 -17.59 -1.95 13.98
C SER A 41 -16.08 -1.89 13.76
N LEU A 42 -15.49 -0.70 13.64
CA LEU A 42 -14.03 -0.56 13.47
C LEU A 42 -13.25 -1.10 14.67
N ARG A 43 -13.74 -0.88 15.89
CA ARG A 43 -13.13 -1.47 17.10
C ARG A 43 -13.21 -3.01 17.10
N GLU A 44 -14.35 -3.56 16.70
CA GLU A 44 -14.52 -5.01 16.54
C GLU A 44 -13.58 -5.59 15.49
N GLU A 45 -13.21 -4.80 14.47
CA GLU A 45 -12.19 -5.13 13.46
C GLU A 45 -10.75 -4.90 13.95
N GLY A 46 -10.56 -4.43 15.20
CA GLY A 46 -9.25 -4.27 15.83
C GLY A 46 -8.60 -2.89 15.64
N TYR A 47 -9.34 -1.88 15.17
CA TYR A 47 -8.82 -0.51 15.16
C TYR A 47 -8.80 0.08 16.57
N MET A 48 -7.68 0.66 16.96
CA MET A 48 -7.50 1.29 18.24
C MET A 48 -8.09 2.70 18.24
N ILE A 49 -9.40 2.81 18.44
CA ILE A 49 -10.11 4.09 18.48
C ILE A 49 -10.48 4.41 19.92
N GLU A 50 -9.95 5.50 20.47
CA GLU A 50 -10.38 6.05 21.75
C GLU A 50 -11.68 6.85 21.59
N ALA A 51 -12.55 6.78 22.58
CA ALA A 51 -13.76 7.57 22.67
C ALA A 51 -14.07 7.86 24.12
N GLY A 52 -14.48 9.08 24.42
CA GLY A 52 -14.91 9.49 25.76
C GLY A 52 -16.20 10.31 25.70
N PRO A 53 -16.96 10.38 26.81
CA PRO A 53 -18.12 11.26 26.93
C PRO A 53 -17.70 12.70 26.62
N ASN A 54 -18.33 13.31 25.63
CA ASN A 54 -18.05 14.67 25.14
C ASN A 54 -16.62 14.92 24.62
N LYS A 55 -15.79 13.87 24.48
CA LYS A 55 -14.40 14.00 24.00
C LYS A 55 -14.25 13.70 22.51
N GLY A 56 -15.24 13.05 21.87
CA GLY A 56 -15.15 12.65 20.45
C GLY A 56 -14.42 11.31 20.26
N TYR A 57 -13.85 11.12 19.06
CA TYR A 57 -13.17 9.89 18.62
C TYR A 57 -11.75 10.21 18.16
N MET A 58 -10.80 9.36 18.50
CA MET A 58 -9.40 9.49 18.10
C MET A 58 -8.86 8.11 17.68
N LEU A 59 -8.32 8.00 16.49
CA LEU A 59 -7.53 6.84 16.12
C LEU A 59 -6.13 6.97 16.73
N VAL A 60 -5.72 6.01 17.54
CA VAL A 60 -4.44 6.04 18.24
C VAL A 60 -3.28 5.98 17.24
N LYS A 61 -2.23 6.78 17.46
CA LYS A 61 -1.04 6.83 16.59
C LYS A 61 -0.36 5.48 16.38
N ALA A 62 -0.38 4.63 17.41
CA ALA A 62 0.19 3.28 17.37
C ALA A 62 -0.65 2.26 16.56
N ASN A 63 -1.83 2.67 16.04
CA ASN A 63 -2.57 1.80 15.13
C ASN A 63 -1.86 1.72 13.79
N ASP A 64 -1.33 0.55 13.44
CA ASP A 64 -0.52 0.29 12.25
C ASP A 64 -1.18 -0.68 11.25
N ARG A 65 -2.51 -0.86 11.39
CA ARG A 65 -3.25 -1.75 10.49
C ARG A 65 -3.18 -1.29 9.05
N LEU A 66 -2.72 -2.19 8.19
CA LEU A 66 -2.72 -1.98 6.74
C LEU A 66 -4.16 -2.08 6.21
N SER A 67 -4.65 -1.01 5.58
CA SER A 67 -5.98 -0.97 4.98
C SER A 67 -6.01 0.00 3.78
N VAL A 68 -7.02 -0.15 2.94
CA VAL A 68 -7.25 0.77 1.81
C VAL A 68 -7.47 2.19 2.33
N GLU A 69 -8.22 2.32 3.41
CA GLU A 69 -8.56 3.58 4.05
C GLU A 69 -7.34 4.27 4.69
N ALA A 70 -6.36 3.50 5.14
CA ALA A 70 -5.09 4.04 5.66
C ALA A 70 -4.17 4.57 4.54
N ILE A 71 -4.35 4.11 3.31
CA ILE A 71 -3.48 4.44 2.17
C ILE A 71 -4.09 5.56 1.33
N ARG A 72 -5.38 5.44 0.98
CA ARG A 72 -6.09 6.30 0.04
C ARG A 72 -5.96 7.81 0.31
N PRO A 73 -6.05 8.31 1.56
CA PRO A 73 -5.94 9.74 1.86
C PRO A 73 -4.59 10.38 1.49
N PHE A 74 -3.54 9.57 1.31
CA PHE A 74 -2.19 10.03 1.00
C PHE A 74 -1.82 9.91 -0.48
N LEU A 75 -2.73 9.42 -1.31
CA LEU A 75 -2.49 9.29 -2.75
C LEU A 75 -2.86 10.56 -3.50
N SER A 76 -2.04 10.94 -4.48
CA SER A 76 -2.34 12.04 -5.40
C SER A 76 -3.51 11.71 -6.34
N PHE A 77 -3.76 10.42 -6.59
CA PHE A 77 -4.83 9.89 -7.42
C PHE A 77 -5.65 8.87 -6.62
N PRO A 78 -6.59 9.29 -5.75
CA PRO A 78 -7.29 8.41 -4.82
C PRO A 78 -8.26 7.42 -5.49
N GLU A 79 -8.64 7.66 -6.75
CA GLU A 79 -9.60 6.83 -7.50
C GLU A 79 -9.00 5.55 -8.09
N VAL A 80 -7.68 5.33 -7.93
CA VAL A 80 -7.03 4.10 -8.40
C VAL A 80 -7.53 2.87 -7.64
N TYR A 81 -7.49 1.73 -8.30
CA TYR A 81 -7.75 0.45 -7.64
C TYR A 81 -6.68 0.16 -6.57
N ILE A 82 -7.13 -0.14 -5.37
CA ILE A 82 -6.28 -0.55 -4.24
C ILE A 82 -6.86 -1.82 -3.65
N LYS A 83 -6.04 -2.84 -3.52
CA LYS A 83 -6.40 -4.08 -2.83
C LYS A 83 -5.40 -4.38 -1.73
N VAL A 84 -5.90 -4.64 -0.54
CA VAL A 84 -5.10 -5.04 0.62
C VAL A 84 -5.50 -6.45 1.04
N TYR A 85 -4.51 -7.33 1.15
CA TYR A 85 -4.64 -8.69 1.65
C TYR A 85 -3.99 -8.79 3.03
N GLN A 86 -4.56 -9.58 3.92
CA GLN A 86 -3.87 -9.98 5.15
C GLN A 86 -2.72 -10.93 4.79
N GLU A 87 -3.01 -11.92 3.96
CA GLU A 87 -2.06 -12.87 3.40
C GLU A 87 -2.39 -13.14 1.93
N VAL A 88 -1.36 -13.30 1.12
CA VAL A 88 -1.46 -13.67 -0.31
C VAL A 88 -0.24 -14.51 -0.68
N ASP A 89 -0.31 -15.28 -1.75
CA ASP A 89 0.85 -15.99 -2.30
C ASP A 89 1.94 -15.00 -2.77
N SER A 90 1.55 -14.02 -3.60
CA SER A 90 2.44 -12.97 -4.09
C SER A 90 1.63 -11.76 -4.54
N THR A 91 2.01 -10.57 -4.07
CA THR A 91 1.39 -9.31 -4.50
C THR A 91 1.57 -9.08 -6.00
N ASN A 92 2.71 -9.47 -6.60
CA ASN A 92 2.92 -9.40 -8.06
C ASN A 92 1.93 -10.30 -8.81
N ARG A 93 1.72 -11.53 -8.34
CA ARG A 93 0.80 -12.47 -8.97
C ARG A 93 -0.64 -11.96 -8.90
N ALA A 94 -1.05 -11.46 -7.72
CA ALA A 94 -2.38 -10.87 -7.52
C ALA A 94 -2.58 -9.61 -8.37
N ALA A 95 -1.59 -8.72 -8.45
CA ALA A 95 -1.63 -7.52 -9.28
C ALA A 95 -1.73 -7.87 -10.77
N LYS A 96 -0.92 -8.84 -11.24
CA LYS A 96 -0.99 -9.34 -12.62
C LYS A 96 -2.36 -9.92 -12.95
N ALA A 97 -2.94 -10.72 -12.06
CA ALA A 97 -4.27 -11.28 -12.25
C ALA A 97 -5.33 -10.19 -12.35
N ALA A 98 -5.30 -9.19 -11.46
CA ALA A 98 -6.23 -8.06 -11.50
C ALA A 98 -6.12 -7.24 -12.79
N ALA A 99 -4.90 -7.02 -13.31
CA ALA A 99 -4.70 -6.32 -14.58
C ALA A 99 -5.24 -7.13 -15.76
N VAL A 100 -4.91 -8.42 -15.85
CA VAL A 100 -5.40 -9.32 -16.93
C VAL A 100 -6.92 -9.42 -16.93
N ASN A 101 -7.56 -9.42 -15.75
CA ASN A 101 -9.02 -9.44 -15.61
C ASN A 101 -9.69 -8.08 -15.92
N GLY A 102 -8.92 -7.02 -16.19
CA GLY A 102 -9.45 -5.68 -16.40
C GLY A 102 -9.98 -4.98 -15.14
N GLU A 103 -9.67 -5.51 -13.95
CA GLU A 103 -10.07 -4.93 -12.66
C GLU A 103 -9.17 -3.75 -12.25
N ALA A 104 -7.91 -3.78 -12.67
CA ALA A 104 -6.88 -2.83 -12.25
C ALA A 104 -6.03 -2.39 -13.43
N GLY A 105 -5.81 -1.08 -13.58
CA GLY A 105 -4.99 -0.46 -14.62
C GLY A 105 -3.81 0.34 -14.05
N HIS A 106 -3.32 1.25 -14.85
CA HIS A 106 -2.19 2.11 -14.50
C HIS A 106 -2.35 2.81 -13.15
N GLY A 107 -1.30 2.77 -12.33
CA GLY A 107 -1.27 3.39 -11.01
C GLY A 107 -1.98 2.58 -9.91
N SER A 108 -2.54 1.41 -10.22
CA SER A 108 -3.19 0.54 -9.23
C SER A 108 -2.20 -0.14 -8.30
N PHE A 109 -2.64 -0.42 -7.07
CA PHE A 109 -1.82 -1.01 -6.02
C PHE A 109 -2.42 -2.31 -5.48
N VAL A 110 -1.57 -3.29 -5.25
CA VAL A 110 -1.87 -4.48 -4.46
C VAL A 110 -0.88 -4.58 -3.32
N LEU A 111 -1.37 -4.70 -2.09
CA LEU A 111 -0.56 -4.79 -0.89
C LEU A 111 -0.93 -6.03 -0.09
N ALA A 112 0.02 -6.50 0.72
CA ALA A 112 -0.23 -7.61 1.65
C ALA A 112 0.53 -7.42 2.96
N GLY A 113 -0.05 -7.92 4.06
CA GLY A 113 0.62 -8.02 5.36
C GLY A 113 1.64 -9.17 5.40
N CYS A 114 1.44 -10.20 4.56
CA CYS A 114 2.31 -11.38 4.46
C CYS A 114 2.26 -11.95 3.04
N GLN A 115 3.37 -12.55 2.58
CA GLN A 115 3.39 -13.34 1.34
C GLN A 115 3.90 -14.75 1.63
N THR A 116 3.14 -15.78 1.22
CA THR A 116 3.52 -17.18 1.39
C THR A 116 4.50 -17.67 0.32
N GLU A 117 4.48 -17.06 -0.86
CA GLU A 117 5.36 -17.36 -1.99
C GLU A 117 6.01 -16.08 -2.52
N GLY A 118 6.56 -15.23 -1.63
CA GLY A 118 7.27 -14.02 -2.02
C GLY A 118 8.37 -14.30 -3.04
N ARG A 119 8.44 -13.53 -4.12
CA ARG A 119 9.30 -13.78 -5.28
C ARG A 119 10.37 -12.73 -5.45
N GLY A 120 11.58 -13.18 -5.75
CA GLY A 120 12.70 -12.38 -6.17
C GLY A 120 13.15 -12.73 -7.59
N ARG A 121 14.16 -12.05 -8.09
CA ARG A 121 14.74 -12.30 -9.43
C ARG A 121 15.33 -13.69 -9.53
N ARG A 122 15.28 -14.26 -10.76
CA ARG A 122 15.87 -15.57 -11.10
C ARG A 122 15.35 -16.71 -10.23
N GLY A 123 14.06 -16.69 -9.91
CA GLY A 123 13.42 -17.77 -9.13
C GLY A 123 13.78 -17.81 -7.64
N ARG A 124 14.48 -16.81 -7.11
CA ARG A 124 14.76 -16.73 -5.67
C ARG A 124 13.47 -16.38 -4.92
N SER A 125 13.34 -16.87 -3.69
CA SER A 125 12.30 -16.43 -2.76
C SER A 125 12.63 -15.04 -2.19
N PHE A 126 11.59 -14.29 -1.83
CA PHE A 126 11.71 -13.08 -1.03
C PHE A 126 11.02 -13.31 0.31
N TYR A 127 11.73 -13.13 1.40
CA TYR A 127 11.21 -13.30 2.74
C TYR A 127 10.21 -12.20 3.09
N SER A 128 8.96 -12.58 3.36
CA SER A 128 7.83 -11.67 3.53
C SER A 128 6.94 -12.11 4.70
N PRO A 129 7.46 -12.18 5.94
CA PRO A 129 6.66 -12.59 7.09
C PRO A 129 5.64 -11.53 7.47
N GLN A 130 4.65 -11.94 8.25
CA GLN A 130 3.61 -11.06 8.76
C GLN A 130 4.23 -9.97 9.67
N ASP A 131 3.71 -8.75 9.54
CA ASP A 131 4.03 -7.59 10.37
C ASP A 131 5.52 -7.18 10.41
N ALA A 132 6.34 -7.67 9.46
CA ALA A 132 7.76 -7.37 9.42
C ALA A 132 8.18 -6.42 8.29
N GLY A 133 7.26 -6.03 7.42
CA GLY A 133 7.61 -5.20 6.27
C GLY A 133 6.41 -4.68 5.49
N ILE A 134 6.71 -4.05 4.38
CA ILE A 134 5.74 -3.56 3.40
C ILE A 134 5.93 -4.37 2.12
N TYR A 135 4.89 -5.07 1.68
CA TYR A 135 4.87 -5.85 0.46
C TYR A 135 3.81 -5.30 -0.46
N LEU A 136 4.25 -4.67 -1.54
CA LEU A 136 3.33 -4.02 -2.47
C LEU A 136 3.74 -4.27 -3.92
N SER A 137 2.76 -4.22 -4.81
CA SER A 137 2.96 -4.25 -6.25
C SER A 137 2.17 -3.12 -6.89
N VAL A 138 2.80 -2.41 -7.81
CA VAL A 138 2.21 -1.32 -8.60
C VAL A 138 2.05 -1.79 -10.03
N ILE A 139 0.89 -1.52 -10.63
CA ILE A 139 0.64 -1.78 -12.05
C ILE A 139 0.94 -0.50 -12.82
N LEU A 140 1.80 -0.59 -13.82
CA LEU A 140 2.18 0.52 -14.68
C LEU A 140 1.97 0.15 -16.14
N GLU A 141 1.46 1.08 -16.93
CA GLU A 141 1.31 0.97 -18.39
C GLU A 141 2.30 1.93 -19.04
N PRO A 142 3.54 1.49 -19.30
CA PRO A 142 4.53 2.34 -19.93
C PRO A 142 4.11 2.61 -21.39
N LYS A 143 4.11 3.89 -21.78
CA LYS A 143 3.78 4.31 -23.15
C LYS A 143 4.98 4.24 -24.11
N GLY A 144 6.10 3.72 -23.63
CA GLY A 144 7.37 3.73 -24.32
C GLY A 144 7.87 2.35 -24.73
N SER A 145 9.13 2.33 -25.14
CA SER A 145 9.83 1.13 -25.61
C SER A 145 10.15 0.16 -24.46
N LEU A 146 10.50 -1.09 -24.80
CA LEU A 146 11.00 -2.07 -23.84
C LEU A 146 12.19 -1.53 -23.02
N GLN A 147 13.03 -0.67 -23.61
CA GLN A 147 14.18 -0.08 -22.94
C GLN A 147 13.77 0.89 -21.83
N GLU A 148 12.71 1.68 -22.02
CA GLU A 148 12.17 2.56 -20.99
C GLU A 148 11.59 1.78 -19.83
N SER A 149 11.00 0.63 -20.10
CA SER A 149 10.47 -0.26 -19.05
C SER A 149 11.56 -0.86 -18.16
N LEU A 150 12.80 -0.96 -18.63
CA LEU A 150 13.95 -1.36 -17.79
C LEU A 150 14.27 -0.32 -16.72
N LEU A 151 13.93 0.95 -16.95
CA LEU A 151 14.12 2.03 -15.98
C LEU A 151 13.14 1.96 -14.83
N LEU A 152 11.96 1.34 -15.01
CA LEU A 152 10.93 1.24 -13.95
C LEU A 152 11.48 0.66 -12.65
N THR A 153 12.40 -0.31 -12.76
CA THR A 153 13.03 -0.90 -11.56
C THR A 153 13.91 0.11 -10.83
N ALA A 154 14.68 0.90 -11.56
CA ALA A 154 15.55 1.93 -10.99
C ALA A 154 14.74 3.11 -10.43
N GLU A 155 13.69 3.53 -11.14
CA GLU A 155 12.75 4.56 -10.68
C GLU A 155 12.06 4.15 -9.40
N ALA A 156 11.60 2.88 -9.30
CA ALA A 156 11.04 2.34 -8.07
C ALA A 156 12.06 2.33 -6.92
N ALA A 157 13.32 1.97 -7.18
CA ALA A 157 14.38 2.01 -6.17
C ALA A 157 14.60 3.43 -5.64
N VAL A 158 14.65 4.42 -6.53
CA VAL A 158 14.77 5.84 -6.15
C VAL A 158 13.54 6.32 -5.39
N ALA A 159 12.33 5.90 -5.79
CA ALA A 159 11.08 6.26 -5.11
C ALA A 159 11.06 5.71 -3.68
N VAL A 160 11.43 4.44 -3.48
CA VAL A 160 11.53 3.83 -2.14
C VAL A 160 12.59 4.54 -1.29
N TYR A 161 13.78 4.78 -1.85
CA TYR A 161 14.84 5.53 -1.15
C TYR A 161 14.32 6.88 -0.65
N ARG A 162 13.68 7.66 -1.53
CA ARG A 162 13.14 8.98 -1.18
C ARG A 162 12.04 8.90 -0.12
N ALA A 163 11.16 7.91 -0.21
CA ALA A 163 10.08 7.72 0.74
C ALA A 163 10.62 7.37 2.13
N VAL A 164 11.54 6.42 2.22
CA VAL A 164 12.18 6.03 3.49
C VAL A 164 12.91 7.22 4.10
N LYS A 165 13.76 7.89 3.33
CA LYS A 165 14.50 9.08 3.80
C LYS A 165 13.56 10.17 4.30
N LYS A 166 12.47 10.46 3.58
CA LYS A 166 11.50 11.49 3.96
C LYS A 166 10.78 11.17 5.27
N ILE A 167 10.43 9.90 5.50
CA ILE A 167 9.60 9.49 6.64
C ILE A 167 10.46 9.24 7.89
N THR A 168 11.62 8.61 7.71
CA THR A 168 12.44 8.11 8.83
C THR A 168 13.76 8.87 9.03
N GLY A 169 14.20 9.64 8.06
CA GLY A 169 15.54 10.24 8.02
C GLY A 169 16.66 9.26 7.65
N VAL A 170 16.35 7.95 7.49
CA VAL A 170 17.33 6.92 7.19
C VAL A 170 17.74 6.99 5.72
N GLU A 171 19.06 6.95 5.47
CA GLU A 171 19.61 6.82 4.13
C GLU A 171 19.85 5.36 3.79
N LEU A 172 19.53 4.99 2.57
CA LEU A 172 19.73 3.65 2.03
C LEU A 172 20.75 3.67 0.89
N ASP A 173 21.49 2.61 0.74
CA ASP A 173 22.38 2.39 -0.41
C ASP A 173 21.62 1.65 -1.51
N ILE A 174 21.63 2.19 -2.75
CA ILE A 174 21.04 1.51 -3.90
C ILE A 174 22.11 0.61 -4.54
N LYS A 175 21.94 -0.70 -4.39
CA LYS A 175 22.69 -1.67 -5.15
C LYS A 175 22.00 -1.91 -6.48
N TRP A 176 22.58 -1.37 -7.51
CA TRP A 176 22.06 -1.41 -8.86
C TRP A 176 21.68 -2.84 -9.29
N VAL A 177 20.49 -3.05 -9.79
CA VAL A 177 19.42 -2.09 -10.18
C VAL A 177 18.21 -2.17 -9.25
N ASN A 178 18.14 -3.14 -8.33
CA ASN A 178 16.87 -3.58 -7.76
C ASN A 178 16.89 -3.83 -6.24
N ASP A 179 17.99 -3.59 -5.58
CA ASP A 179 18.13 -3.87 -4.16
C ASP A 179 18.53 -2.61 -3.39
N LEU A 180 17.94 -2.39 -2.21
CA LEU A 180 18.36 -1.33 -1.29
C LEU A 180 18.92 -1.96 -0.02
N TYR A 181 19.95 -1.32 0.50
CA TYR A 181 20.70 -1.77 1.67
C TYR A 181 20.73 -0.69 2.75
N HIS A 182 20.78 -1.12 3.99
CA HIS A 182 21.08 -0.28 5.14
C HIS A 182 22.13 -0.99 6.01
N ASN A 183 23.24 -0.31 6.32
CA ASN A 183 24.34 -0.86 7.12
C ASN A 183 24.82 -2.25 6.61
N GLY A 184 24.92 -2.41 5.29
CA GLY A 184 25.38 -3.65 4.65
C GLY A 184 24.34 -4.78 4.59
N LYS A 185 23.15 -4.62 5.20
CA LYS A 185 22.04 -5.58 5.13
C LYS A 185 21.05 -5.17 4.05
N LYS A 186 20.55 -6.13 3.28
CA LYS A 186 19.49 -5.90 2.29
C LYS A 186 18.16 -5.67 3.01
N VAL A 187 17.59 -4.48 2.84
CA VAL A 187 16.29 -4.10 3.41
C VAL A 187 15.18 -4.06 2.38
N CYS A 188 15.49 -3.85 1.10
CA CYS A 188 14.47 -3.84 0.05
C CYS A 188 14.92 -4.62 -1.19
N GLY A 189 13.96 -5.31 -1.80
CA GLY A 189 14.09 -5.95 -3.11
C GLY A 189 12.96 -5.52 -4.03
N ILE A 190 13.30 -5.27 -5.30
CA ILE A 190 12.34 -4.85 -6.32
C ILE A 190 12.34 -5.89 -7.44
N LEU A 191 11.14 -6.31 -7.85
CA LEU A 191 10.93 -7.25 -8.94
C LEU A 191 9.94 -6.67 -9.96
N THR A 192 10.42 -6.29 -11.13
CA THR A 192 9.57 -5.86 -12.24
C THR A 192 9.31 -7.04 -13.17
N GLU A 193 8.04 -7.32 -13.43
CA GLU A 193 7.55 -8.34 -14.36
C GLU A 193 6.66 -7.66 -15.40
N ALA A 194 7.07 -7.72 -16.68
CA ALA A 194 6.31 -7.15 -17.78
C ALA A 194 5.41 -8.21 -18.42
N VAL A 195 4.25 -7.79 -18.90
CA VAL A 195 3.37 -8.53 -19.79
C VAL A 195 3.41 -7.85 -21.14
N THR A 196 3.71 -8.62 -22.17
CA THR A 196 3.79 -8.14 -23.55
C THR A 196 2.59 -8.61 -24.33
N ASP A 197 2.05 -7.72 -25.15
CA ASP A 197 1.10 -8.07 -26.16
C ASP A 197 1.80 -8.91 -27.25
N PHE A 198 1.21 -10.06 -27.57
CA PHE A 198 1.84 -11.04 -28.46
C PHE A 198 1.85 -10.60 -29.92
N GLU A 199 0.90 -9.78 -30.35
CA GLU A 199 0.78 -9.34 -31.74
C GLU A 199 1.72 -8.17 -32.05
N SER A 200 1.75 -7.17 -31.15
CA SER A 200 2.56 -5.96 -31.32
C SER A 200 3.98 -6.08 -30.77
N GLY A 201 4.23 -7.03 -29.85
CA GLY A 201 5.49 -7.15 -29.11
C GLY A 201 5.72 -6.02 -28.10
N ASN A 202 4.76 -5.12 -27.93
CA ASN A 202 4.85 -4.03 -26.98
C ASN A 202 4.50 -4.50 -25.56
N ILE A 203 4.96 -3.74 -24.57
CA ILE A 203 4.55 -3.99 -23.17
C ILE A 203 3.13 -3.48 -23.00
N GLU A 204 2.22 -4.39 -22.68
CA GLU A 204 0.85 -4.07 -22.32
C GLU A 204 0.81 -3.40 -20.93
N PHE A 205 1.41 -4.04 -19.95
CA PHE A 205 1.63 -3.47 -18.62
C PHE A 205 2.84 -4.12 -17.93
N ALA A 206 3.34 -3.45 -16.90
CA ALA A 206 4.38 -3.95 -16.02
C ALA A 206 3.87 -3.97 -14.57
N VAL A 207 4.22 -5.00 -13.82
CA VAL A 207 3.99 -5.09 -12.39
C VAL A 207 5.32 -4.89 -11.68
N VAL A 208 5.41 -3.85 -10.87
CA VAL A 208 6.58 -3.52 -10.07
C VAL A 208 6.35 -3.92 -8.64
N GLY A 209 6.88 -5.07 -8.24
CA GLY A 209 6.84 -5.58 -6.88
C GLY A 209 7.95 -4.97 -6.03
N ILE A 210 7.58 -4.51 -4.85
CA ILE A 210 8.47 -3.88 -3.87
C ILE A 210 8.27 -4.59 -2.54
N GLY A 211 9.33 -5.23 -2.04
CA GLY A 211 9.37 -5.79 -0.70
C GLY A 211 10.36 -4.98 0.15
N LEU A 212 9.86 -4.32 1.19
CA LEU A 212 10.67 -3.58 2.15
C LEU A 212 10.55 -4.24 3.53
N ASN A 213 11.63 -4.82 4.04
CA ASN A 213 11.69 -5.39 5.39
C ASN A 213 12.09 -4.29 6.38
N ILE A 214 11.30 -4.11 7.43
CA ILE A 214 11.45 -3.05 8.45
C ILE A 214 11.94 -3.66 9.76
N PHE A 215 11.47 -4.86 10.09
CA PHE A 215 11.87 -5.61 11.28
C PHE A 215 12.59 -6.91 10.90
N GLU A 216 13.50 -7.39 11.77
CA GLU A 216 14.21 -8.68 11.61
C GLU A 216 13.34 -9.86 12.00
#